data_17371871546a22a37aeb75cac4359086
#
_entry.id   17371871546a22a37aeb75cac4359086
#
_cell.length_a   1.000
_cell.length_b   1.000
_cell.length_c   1.000
_cell.angle_alpha   90.00
_cell.angle_beta   90.00
_cell.angle_gamma   90.00
#
_symmetry.space_group_name_H-M   'P 1'
#
loop_
_entity.id
_entity.type
_entity.pdbx_description
1 polymer ?
#
loop_
_entity_poly.entity_id
_entity_poly.type
_entity_poly.pdbx_seq_one_letter_code
_entity_poly.pdbx_strand_id
1 'polypeptide(L)'
;MYKRQKNQQPNKDNFKTERAIRKALRHEATHAIQKCNDNKTIGDIKKLESKLHQSKRKALEFSSSNFSGTYAKEVEAYILEDKPKKVKNMIKKYCL
;
A
#
# COMPACT_ATOMS: atom_id res chain seq x y z
N MET A 1 30.25 -6.10 11.97
CA MET A 1 29.19 -6.99 11.54
C MET A 1 28.01 -6.95 12.52
N TYR A 2 26.85 -6.85 12.01
CA TYR A 2 25.69 -6.92 12.87
C TYR A 2 25.53 -8.32 13.45
N LYS A 3 25.43 -8.41 14.73
CA LYS A 3 25.25 -9.69 15.38
C LYS A 3 23.89 -9.76 16.03
N ARG A 4 23.09 -10.66 15.53
CA ARG A 4 21.75 -10.84 16.05
C ARG A 4 21.81 -11.48 17.43
N GLN A 5 21.00 -10.98 18.33
CA GLN A 5 20.87 -11.57 19.64
C GLN A 5 20.15 -12.91 19.56
N LYS A 6 20.76 -13.91 20.14
CA LYS A 6 20.23 -15.27 20.05
C LYS A 6 18.93 -15.46 20.81
N ASN A 7 18.78 -14.77 21.90
CA ASN A 7 17.60 -14.92 22.74
C ASN A 7 16.48 -14.01 22.36
N GLN A 8 16.68 -13.19 21.36
CA GLN A 8 15.62 -12.33 20.91
C GLN A 8 14.60 -13.17 20.15
N GLN A 9 13.43 -13.25 20.69
CA GLN A 9 12.34 -14.00 20.08
C GLN A 9 11.35 -13.05 19.44
N PRO A 10 10.75 -13.46 18.31
CA PRO A 10 9.68 -12.68 17.73
C PRO A 10 8.53 -12.59 18.73
N ASN A 11 8.07 -11.41 18.98
CA ASN A 11 6.91 -11.19 19.83
C ASN A 11 5.85 -10.44 19.03
N LYS A 12 4.73 -10.13 19.67
CA LYS A 12 3.65 -9.46 18.97
C LYS A 12 4.07 -8.13 18.36
N ASP A 13 4.94 -7.41 19.04
CA ASP A 13 5.39 -6.10 18.56
C ASP A 13 6.27 -6.23 17.34
N ASN A 14 7.15 -7.24 17.32
CA ASN A 14 7.98 -7.50 16.14
C ASN A 14 7.14 -7.88 14.93
N PHE A 15 6.13 -8.73 15.13
CA PHE A 15 5.23 -9.10 14.04
C PHE A 15 4.44 -7.92 13.53
N LYS A 16 3.96 -7.07 14.43
CA LYS A 16 3.23 -5.88 14.04
C LYS A 16 4.08 -4.93 13.23
N THR A 17 5.33 -4.74 13.64
CA THR A 17 6.27 -3.87 12.95
C THR A 17 6.58 -4.41 11.55
N GLU A 18 6.85 -5.71 11.46
CA GLU A 18 7.13 -6.34 10.18
C GLU A 18 5.95 -6.23 9.24
N ARG A 19 4.76 -6.46 9.75
CA ARG A 19 3.53 -6.34 8.95
C ARG A 19 3.34 -4.92 8.46
N ALA A 20 3.60 -3.94 9.32
CA ALA A 20 3.47 -2.53 8.95
C ALA A 20 4.44 -2.16 7.83
N ILE A 21 5.67 -2.66 7.90
CA ILE A 21 6.66 -2.43 6.86
C ILE A 21 6.21 -3.03 5.53
N ARG A 22 5.69 -4.24 5.56
CA ARG A 22 5.20 -4.90 4.34
C ARG A 22 4.03 -4.14 3.72
N LYS A 23 3.12 -3.64 4.55
CA LYS A 23 2.02 -2.83 4.07
C LYS A 23 2.52 -1.55 3.41
N ALA A 24 3.46 -0.88 4.05
CA ALA A 24 4.04 0.34 3.51
C ALA A 24 4.72 0.09 2.16
N LEU A 25 5.44 -1.01 2.04
CA LEU A 25 6.08 -1.37 0.79
C LEU A 25 5.07 -1.63 -0.32
N ARG A 26 3.97 -2.31 0.00
CA ARG A 26 2.92 -2.55 -0.99
C ARG A 26 2.22 -1.26 -1.39
N HIS A 27 2.03 -0.36 -0.44
CA HIS A 27 1.47 0.96 -0.71
C HIS A 27 2.35 1.72 -1.72
N GLU A 28 3.64 1.77 -1.46
CA GLU A 28 4.59 2.43 -2.34
C GLU A 28 4.72 1.72 -3.69
N ALA A 29 4.68 0.38 -3.67
CA ALA A 29 4.71 -0.39 -4.91
C ALA A 29 3.51 -0.08 -5.78
N THR A 30 2.34 0.15 -5.17
CA THR A 30 1.14 0.53 -5.93
C THR A 30 1.35 1.84 -6.66
N HIS A 31 1.97 2.82 -6.02
CA HIS A 31 2.28 4.08 -6.68
C HIS A 31 3.25 3.89 -7.86
N ALA A 32 4.22 2.99 -7.70
CA ALA A 32 5.12 2.66 -8.80
C ALA A 32 4.37 2.02 -9.97
N ILE A 33 3.43 1.13 -9.68
CA ILE A 33 2.58 0.51 -10.71
C ILE A 33 1.76 1.57 -11.45
N GLN A 34 1.23 2.53 -10.72
CA GLN A 34 0.47 3.63 -11.31
C GLN A 34 1.33 4.43 -12.27
N LYS A 35 2.58 4.66 -11.93
CA LYS A 35 3.52 5.33 -12.85
C LYS A 35 3.76 4.52 -14.11
N CYS A 36 3.84 3.21 -13.98
CA CYS A 36 3.97 2.33 -15.14
C CYS A 36 2.72 2.34 -16.01
N ASN A 37 1.59 2.75 -15.46
CA ASN A 37 0.31 2.83 -16.15
C ASN A 37 -0.03 4.28 -16.52
N ASP A 38 0.93 4.99 -17.06
CA ASP A 38 0.79 6.39 -17.47
C ASP A 38 0.33 7.30 -16.34
N ASN A 39 0.77 6.98 -15.13
CA ASN A 39 0.46 7.77 -13.94
C ASN A 39 -1.03 7.80 -13.61
N LYS A 40 -1.73 6.71 -13.90
CA LYS A 40 -3.16 6.56 -13.66
C LYS A 40 -3.43 5.37 -12.77
N THR A 41 -4.56 5.39 -12.07
CA THR A 41 -5.00 4.22 -11.30
C THR A 41 -5.27 3.05 -12.23
N ILE A 42 -5.13 1.85 -11.69
CA ILE A 42 -5.38 0.61 -12.44
C ILE A 42 -6.87 0.28 -12.42
N GLY A 43 -7.52 0.49 -11.28
CA GLY A 43 -8.91 0.13 -11.09
C GLY A 43 -9.87 1.30 -11.17
N ASP A 44 -11.16 0.98 -11.17
CA ASP A 44 -12.23 1.98 -11.15
C ASP A 44 -12.34 2.57 -9.75
N ILE A 45 -12.16 3.88 -9.65
CA ILE A 45 -12.14 4.57 -8.38
C ILE A 45 -13.45 4.41 -7.59
N LYS A 46 -14.59 4.41 -8.26
CA LYS A 46 -15.87 4.26 -7.58
C LYS A 46 -15.99 2.91 -6.90
N LYS A 47 -15.57 1.85 -7.58
CA LYS A 47 -15.57 0.51 -7.01
C LYS A 47 -14.57 0.40 -5.87
N LEU A 48 -13.43 1.03 -6.03
CA LEU A 48 -12.38 1.01 -4.99
C LEU A 48 -12.84 1.73 -3.73
N GLU A 49 -13.47 2.88 -3.88
CA GLU A 49 -13.97 3.63 -2.73
C GLU A 49 -14.96 2.83 -1.90
N SER A 50 -15.83 2.07 -2.54
CA SER A 50 -16.84 1.28 -1.83
C SER A 50 -16.21 0.19 -0.96
N LYS A 51 -14.99 -0.22 -1.28
CA LYS A 51 -14.28 -1.26 -0.53
C LYS A 51 -13.37 -0.70 0.56
N LEU A 52 -13.28 0.60 0.64
CA LEU A 52 -12.33 1.24 1.56
C LEU A 52 -12.85 1.18 3.00
N HIS A 53 -12.04 0.62 3.88
CA HIS A 53 -12.37 0.53 5.30
C HIS A 53 -12.40 1.93 5.93
N GLN A 54 -13.27 2.11 6.92
CA GLN A 54 -13.47 3.41 7.56
C GLN A 54 -12.19 4.00 8.15
N SER A 55 -11.36 3.15 8.77
CA SER A 55 -10.10 3.62 9.33
C SER A 55 -9.16 4.16 8.27
N LYS A 56 -9.20 3.58 7.09
CA LYS A 56 -8.38 4.04 5.97
C LYS A 56 -8.93 5.31 5.33
N ARG A 57 -10.23 5.52 5.42
CA ARG A 57 -10.84 6.76 4.92
C ARG A 57 -10.32 7.98 5.65
N LYS A 58 -10.12 7.85 6.97
CA LYS A 58 -9.57 8.95 7.75
C LYS A 58 -8.15 9.27 7.35
N ALA A 59 -7.32 8.24 7.18
CA ALA A 59 -5.94 8.43 6.73
C ALA A 59 -5.91 9.06 5.34
N LEU A 60 -6.81 8.63 4.48
CA LEU A 60 -6.92 9.13 3.12
C LEU A 60 -7.33 10.59 3.09
N GLU A 61 -8.29 10.98 3.92
CA GLU A 61 -8.72 12.38 4.00
C GLU A 61 -7.57 13.29 4.41
N PHE A 62 -6.77 12.83 5.37
CA PHE A 62 -5.60 13.57 5.79
C PHE A 62 -4.59 13.72 4.65
N SER A 63 -4.30 12.63 3.96
CA SER A 63 -3.34 12.64 2.86
C SER A 63 -3.81 13.52 1.71
N SER A 64 -5.07 13.37 1.31
CA SER A 64 -5.58 14.08 0.15
C SER A 64 -5.78 15.57 0.39
N SER A 65 -5.95 15.96 1.65
CA SER A 65 -6.06 17.39 1.96
C SER A 65 -4.74 18.13 1.69
N ASN A 66 -3.62 17.38 1.73
CA ASN A 66 -2.30 17.97 1.53
C ASN A 66 -1.81 17.87 0.08
N PHE A 67 -2.39 16.95 -0.71
CA PHE A 67 -1.91 16.68 -2.06
C PHE A 67 -3.09 16.58 -3.02
N SER A 68 -3.40 17.71 -3.59
CA SER A 68 -4.47 17.81 -4.56
C SER A 68 -4.18 16.92 -5.78
N GLY A 69 -5.18 16.23 -6.29
CA GLY A 69 -5.05 15.39 -7.47
C GLY A 69 -4.54 13.98 -7.22
N THR A 70 -4.27 13.62 -5.97
CA THR A 70 -3.75 12.28 -5.64
C THR A 70 -4.79 11.36 -5.00
N TYR A 71 -6.00 11.84 -4.81
CA TYR A 71 -7.04 11.10 -4.08
C TYR A 71 -7.26 9.70 -4.64
N ALA A 72 -7.49 9.58 -5.93
CA ALA A 72 -7.76 8.28 -6.56
C ALA A 72 -6.59 7.32 -6.42
N LYS A 73 -5.38 7.82 -6.59
CA LYS A 73 -4.18 7.01 -6.47
C LYS A 73 -3.98 6.52 -5.04
N GLU A 74 -4.27 7.37 -4.06
CA GLU A 74 -4.17 6.98 -2.65
C GLU A 74 -5.23 5.96 -2.27
N VAL A 75 -6.46 6.10 -2.76
CA VAL A 75 -7.52 5.11 -2.51
C VAL A 75 -7.05 3.73 -2.98
N GLU A 76 -6.54 3.66 -4.19
CA GLU A 76 -6.05 2.40 -4.75
C GLU A 76 -4.91 1.83 -3.92
N ALA A 77 -3.95 2.66 -3.51
CA ALA A 77 -2.82 2.22 -2.72
C ALA A 77 -3.24 1.69 -1.35
N TYR A 78 -4.17 2.36 -0.69
CA TYR A 78 -4.67 1.89 0.61
C TYR A 78 -5.41 0.56 0.52
N ILE A 79 -6.12 0.33 -0.57
CA ILE A 79 -6.80 -0.95 -0.77
C ILE A 79 -5.80 -2.06 -1.08
N LEU A 80 -4.85 -1.79 -1.95
CA LEU A 80 -3.90 -2.80 -2.41
C LEU A 80 -2.82 -3.13 -1.39
N GLU A 81 -2.62 -2.29 -0.38
CA GLU A 81 -1.61 -2.60 0.63
C GLU A 81 -1.92 -3.88 1.41
N ASP A 82 -3.17 -4.34 1.39
CA ASP A 82 -3.59 -5.59 2.01
C ASP A 82 -3.66 -6.76 1.03
N LYS A 83 -3.24 -6.57 -0.22
CA LYS A 83 -3.40 -7.57 -1.27
C LYS A 83 -2.06 -7.88 -1.95
N PRO A 84 -1.17 -8.62 -1.27
CA PRO A 84 0.18 -8.86 -1.79
C PRO A 84 0.22 -9.58 -3.14
N LYS A 85 -0.64 -10.58 -3.33
CA LYS A 85 -0.65 -11.33 -4.59
C LYS A 85 -1.09 -10.46 -5.76
N LYS A 86 -2.08 -9.61 -5.52
CA LYS A 86 -2.59 -8.72 -6.54
C LYS A 86 -1.55 -7.69 -6.94
N VAL A 87 -0.85 -7.11 -5.96
CA VAL A 87 0.23 -6.16 -6.20
C VAL A 87 1.34 -6.82 -7.02
N LYS A 88 1.74 -8.03 -6.65
CA LYS A 88 2.77 -8.77 -7.38
C LYS A 88 2.38 -8.98 -8.84
N ASN A 89 1.14 -9.39 -9.08
CA ASN A 89 0.65 -9.63 -10.44
C ASN A 89 0.59 -8.33 -11.24
N MET A 90 0.21 -7.24 -10.60
CA MET A 90 0.15 -5.95 -11.26
C MET A 90 1.53 -5.42 -11.64
N ILE A 91 2.53 -5.65 -10.80
CA ILE A 91 3.90 -5.30 -11.13
C ILE A 91 4.33 -6.00 -12.43
N LYS A 92 4.05 -7.30 -12.50
CA LYS A 92 4.39 -8.06 -13.70
C LYS A 92 3.64 -7.58 -14.93
N LYS A 93 2.38 -7.25 -14.76
CA LYS A 93 1.54 -6.85 -15.89
C LYS A 93 1.89 -5.46 -16.43
N TYR A 94 2.15 -4.50 -15.55
CA TYR A 94 2.28 -3.10 -15.95
C TYR A 94 3.71 -2.58 -15.98
N CYS A 95 4.60 -3.15 -15.18
CA CYS A 95 5.97 -2.65 -15.06
C CYS A 95 7.05 -3.55 -15.64
N LEU A 96 6.73 -4.79 -15.97
CA LEU A 96 7.73 -5.71 -16.50
C LEU A 96 7.44 -6.18 -17.92
#